data_0f84aebfe6a5d042ccf70956546ba6c3
#
_entry.id   0f84aebfe6a5d042ccf70956546ba6c3
#
_cell.length_a   1.000
_cell.length_b   1.000
_cell.length_c   1.000
_cell.angle_alpha   90.00
_cell.angle_beta   90.00
_cell.angle_gamma   90.00
#
_symmetry.space_group_name_H-M   'P 1'
#
loop_
_entity.id
_entity.type
_entity.pdbx_description
1 polymer ?
#
loop_
_entity_poly.entity_id
_entity_poly.type
_entity_poly.pdbx_seq_one_letter_code
_entity_poly.pdbx_strand_id
1 'polypeptide(L)'
;MSKRRSPFDTSNESMPVAAAPPDLYESLRVAEPRKRNRHWEKQHQSHKAVYRGVDPKLSLQAKSIASDLCVPEGEVARAILEHALRCYERGELDLNPRPNPYRMRMTLFPTHDSLPVQTRSKGSKQKPEVLWRVITTWRGFPPDLKRELSALASDDGLNVPVGELISALLRFGLKEHQHKRLTLTPVQKRTAFTLSLEGTK
;
A
#
# COMPACT_ATOMS: atom_id res chain seq x y z
N MET A 1 -39.43 2.75 63.05
CA MET A 1 -38.83 2.73 61.70
C MET A 1 -37.51 3.47 61.73
N SER A 2 -36.38 2.74 61.71
CA SER A 2 -35.03 3.30 61.85
C SER A 2 -34.51 3.63 60.45
N LYS A 3 -34.23 4.93 60.17
CA LYS A 3 -33.60 5.37 58.93
C LYS A 3 -32.11 4.99 58.95
N ARG A 4 -31.68 4.09 58.03
CA ARG A 4 -30.28 3.78 57.82
C ARG A 4 -29.58 5.02 57.23
N ARG A 5 -28.54 5.53 57.92
CA ARG A 5 -27.66 6.59 57.42
C ARG A 5 -26.75 6.01 56.31
N SER A 6 -26.61 6.74 55.25
CA SER A 6 -25.67 6.40 54.16
C SER A 6 -24.22 6.57 54.64
N PRO A 7 -23.30 5.67 54.32
CA PRO A 7 -21.90 5.77 54.73
C PRO A 7 -21.13 6.92 54.05
N PHE A 8 -21.79 7.72 53.20
CA PHE A 8 -21.20 8.87 52.50
C PHE A 8 -21.61 10.24 53.08
N ASP A 9 -22.38 10.27 54.21
CA ASP A 9 -22.64 11.51 54.94
C ASP A 9 -21.48 11.85 55.88
N THR A 10 -20.35 12.25 55.30
CA THR A 10 -19.28 12.89 56.04
C THR A 10 -19.53 14.40 56.08
N SER A 11 -19.85 14.86 57.27
CA SER A 11 -20.00 16.25 57.66
C SER A 11 -18.84 17.11 57.18
N ASN A 12 -19.21 18.26 56.63
CA ASN A 12 -18.39 19.39 56.25
C ASN A 12 -17.41 19.82 57.35
N GLU A 13 -16.21 19.29 57.35
CA GLU A 13 -15.06 19.98 57.91
C GLU A 13 -14.33 20.67 56.74
N SER A 14 -14.41 22.00 56.75
CA SER A 14 -13.71 22.87 55.81
C SER A 14 -12.22 22.75 56.03
N MET A 15 -11.59 21.78 55.37
CA MET A 15 -10.15 21.71 55.19
C MET A 15 -9.72 22.88 54.29
N PRO A 16 -8.58 23.55 54.57
CA PRO A 16 -8.07 24.56 53.66
C PRO A 16 -7.82 23.90 52.30
N VAL A 17 -8.46 24.43 51.28
CA VAL A 17 -8.30 23.99 49.89
C VAL A 17 -6.86 24.22 49.48
N ALA A 18 -6.01 23.20 49.61
CA ALA A 18 -4.75 23.16 48.94
C ALA A 18 -5.03 23.37 47.46
N ALA A 19 -4.37 24.38 46.84
CA ALA A 19 -4.53 24.66 45.41
C ALA A 19 -4.38 23.35 44.63
N ALA A 20 -5.44 22.97 43.93
CA ALA A 20 -5.44 21.76 43.13
C ALA A 20 -4.23 21.79 42.20
N PRO A 21 -3.46 20.72 42.08
CA PRO A 21 -2.37 20.67 41.14
C PRO A 21 -2.93 20.99 39.75
N PRO A 22 -2.23 21.79 38.94
CA PRO A 22 -2.68 22.19 37.61
C PRO A 22 -3.10 20.93 36.86
N ASP A 23 -4.35 20.93 36.39
CA ASP A 23 -4.92 19.77 35.68
C ASP A 23 -4.00 19.40 34.52
N LEU A 24 -3.42 18.22 34.59
CA LEU A 24 -2.53 17.69 33.53
C LEU A 24 -3.23 17.69 32.19
N TYR A 25 -4.57 17.58 32.16
CA TYR A 25 -5.38 17.65 30.95
C TYR A 25 -5.54 19.08 30.40
N GLU A 26 -5.52 20.11 31.24
CA GLU A 26 -5.49 21.50 30.76
C GLU A 26 -4.18 21.86 30.10
N SER A 27 -3.05 21.39 30.62
CA SER A 27 -1.74 21.59 30.00
C SER A 27 -1.63 20.87 28.64
N LEU A 28 -2.35 19.76 28.46
CA LEU A 28 -2.43 19.06 27.17
C LEU A 28 -3.38 19.74 26.16
N ARG A 29 -4.41 20.47 26.64
CA ARG A 29 -5.32 21.25 25.78
C ARG A 29 -4.70 22.53 25.23
N VAL A 30 -3.80 23.14 25.99
CA VAL A 30 -3.09 24.38 25.58
C VAL A 30 -1.93 24.09 24.64
N ALA A 31 -1.46 22.83 24.52
CA ALA A 31 -0.51 22.47 23.49
C ALA A 31 -1.17 22.61 22.12
N GLU A 32 -0.99 23.74 21.46
CA GLU A 32 -1.38 23.87 20.05
C GLU A 32 -0.97 22.63 19.28
N PRO A 33 -1.87 22.02 18.46
CA PRO A 33 -1.53 20.84 17.71
C PRO A 33 -0.32 21.19 16.84
N ARG A 34 0.85 20.75 17.25
CA ARG A 34 2.11 20.96 16.50
C ARG A 34 1.81 20.51 15.08
N LYS A 35 1.74 21.47 14.15
CA LYS A 35 1.57 21.19 12.71
C LYS A 35 2.65 20.19 12.36
N ARG A 36 2.25 18.92 12.19
CA ARG A 36 3.16 17.83 11.86
C ARG A 36 3.97 18.27 10.66
N ASN A 37 5.27 18.40 10.80
CA ASN A 37 6.14 18.77 9.70
C ASN A 37 6.13 17.62 8.67
N ARG A 38 5.21 17.69 7.72
CA ARG A 38 5.04 16.68 6.67
C ARG A 38 6.04 16.85 5.53
N HIS A 39 7.10 17.65 5.72
CA HIS A 39 8.10 17.87 4.68
C HIS A 39 8.77 16.56 4.27
N TRP A 40 9.14 15.73 5.24
CA TRP A 40 9.68 14.39 4.99
C TRP A 40 8.68 13.49 4.25
N GLU A 41 7.42 13.48 4.66
CA GLU A 41 6.36 12.71 3.99
C GLU A 41 6.19 13.16 2.53
N LYS A 42 6.24 14.48 2.27
CA LYS A 42 6.14 15.03 0.92
C LYS A 42 7.32 14.64 0.03
N GLN A 43 8.55 14.68 0.57
CA GLN A 43 9.75 14.26 -0.18
C GLN A 43 9.69 12.79 -0.60
N HIS A 44 9.13 11.91 0.24
CA HIS A 44 9.06 10.47 -0.01
C HIS A 44 7.75 10.02 -0.65
N GLN A 45 6.81 10.94 -0.87
CA GLN A 45 5.53 10.62 -1.50
C GLN A 45 5.69 10.19 -2.97
N SER A 46 6.68 10.72 -3.68
CA SER A 46 7.02 10.33 -5.04
C SER A 46 7.41 8.85 -5.16
N HIS A 47 8.02 8.29 -4.11
CA HIS A 47 8.44 6.89 -4.05
C HIS A 47 7.33 5.93 -3.57
N LYS A 48 6.12 6.44 -3.33
CA LYS A 48 4.95 5.62 -3.01
C LYS A 48 4.12 5.39 -4.27
N ALA A 49 3.90 4.14 -4.62
CA ALA A 49 2.99 3.75 -5.69
C ALA A 49 1.69 3.20 -5.10
N VAL A 50 0.55 3.69 -5.60
CA VAL A 50 -0.78 3.24 -5.20
C VAL A 50 -1.55 2.87 -6.45
N TYR A 51 -1.92 1.60 -6.55
CA TYR A 51 -2.64 1.06 -7.70
C TYR A 51 -3.95 0.43 -7.27
N ARG A 52 -4.98 0.56 -8.11
CA ARG A 52 -6.28 -0.09 -7.92
C ARG A 52 -6.45 -1.20 -8.94
N GLY A 53 -7.05 -2.31 -8.52
CA GLY A 53 -7.37 -3.40 -9.42
C GLY A 53 -6.18 -4.32 -9.74
N VAL A 54 -5.14 -4.31 -8.93
CA VAL A 54 -4.08 -5.33 -8.97
C VAL A 54 -4.62 -6.61 -8.34
N ASP A 55 -4.35 -7.76 -8.95
CA ASP A 55 -4.77 -9.05 -8.44
C ASP A 55 -4.14 -9.31 -7.04
N PRO A 56 -4.94 -9.46 -5.99
CA PRO A 56 -4.44 -9.66 -4.64
C PRO A 56 -3.60 -10.94 -4.49
N LYS A 57 -3.89 -11.98 -5.27
CA LYS A 57 -3.11 -13.23 -5.23
C LYS A 57 -1.67 -13.00 -5.69
N LEU A 58 -1.48 -12.20 -6.75
CA LEU A 58 -0.15 -11.87 -7.26
C LEU A 58 0.62 -10.98 -6.30
N SER A 59 -0.06 -10.02 -5.68
CA SER A 59 0.53 -9.17 -4.64
C SER A 59 0.97 -9.99 -3.43
N LEU A 60 0.18 -10.96 -2.98
CA LEU A 60 0.55 -11.87 -1.89
C LEU A 60 1.75 -12.76 -2.26
N GLN A 61 1.85 -13.24 -3.50
CA GLN A 61 3.01 -14.00 -3.96
C GLN A 61 4.28 -13.13 -3.94
N ALA A 62 4.21 -11.90 -4.46
CA ALA A 62 5.33 -10.96 -4.41
C ALA A 62 5.76 -10.66 -2.96
N LYS A 63 4.79 -10.54 -2.04
CA LYS A 63 5.04 -10.36 -0.61
C LYS A 63 5.71 -11.57 0.03
N SER A 64 5.31 -12.79 -0.32
CA SER A 64 5.97 -14.01 0.15
C SER A 64 7.45 -14.04 -0.27
N ILE A 65 7.73 -13.79 -1.55
CA ILE A 65 9.10 -13.71 -2.06
C ILE A 65 9.90 -12.61 -1.33
N ALA A 66 9.29 -11.47 -1.06
CA ALA A 66 9.94 -10.38 -0.33
C ALA A 66 10.31 -10.78 1.11
N SER A 67 9.43 -11.53 1.76
CA SER A 67 9.68 -12.10 3.10
C SER A 67 10.83 -13.10 3.07
N ASP A 68 10.83 -14.01 2.10
CA ASP A 68 11.87 -15.06 1.95
C ASP A 68 13.26 -14.46 1.67
N LEU A 69 13.30 -13.35 0.91
CA LEU A 69 14.53 -12.64 0.57
C LEU A 69 14.91 -11.55 1.58
N CYS A 70 14.10 -11.32 2.62
CA CYS A 70 14.28 -10.25 3.62
C CYS A 70 14.41 -8.85 2.98
N VAL A 71 13.64 -8.58 1.91
CA VAL A 71 13.62 -7.28 1.21
C VAL A 71 12.23 -6.63 1.26
N PRO A 72 12.11 -5.30 1.08
CA PRO A 72 10.80 -4.65 0.98
C PRO A 72 9.97 -5.19 -0.20
N GLU A 73 8.67 -5.38 0.00
CA GLU A 73 7.74 -5.84 -1.05
C GLU A 73 7.80 -4.97 -2.32
N GLY A 74 7.96 -3.65 -2.18
CA GLY A 74 8.09 -2.74 -3.32
C GLY A 74 9.33 -2.98 -4.18
N GLU A 75 10.42 -3.48 -3.61
CA GLU A 75 11.64 -3.83 -4.37
C GLU A 75 11.42 -5.09 -5.21
N VAL A 76 10.74 -6.10 -4.67
CA VAL A 76 10.40 -7.31 -5.42
C VAL A 76 9.42 -6.97 -6.55
N ALA A 77 8.36 -6.21 -6.25
CA ALA A 77 7.41 -5.77 -7.26
C ALA A 77 8.11 -4.96 -8.37
N ARG A 78 9.02 -4.05 -8.00
CA ARG A 78 9.84 -3.28 -8.95
C ARG A 78 10.65 -4.21 -9.86
N ALA A 79 11.45 -5.10 -9.29
CA ALA A 79 12.34 -5.96 -10.05
C ALA A 79 11.56 -6.86 -11.05
N ILE A 80 10.42 -7.40 -10.61
CA ILE A 80 9.53 -8.20 -11.45
C ILE A 80 8.95 -7.38 -12.59
N LEU A 81 8.46 -6.17 -12.30
CA LEU A 81 7.85 -5.30 -13.31
C LEU A 81 8.88 -4.77 -14.32
N GLU A 82 10.06 -4.35 -13.86
CA GLU A 82 11.17 -3.94 -14.74
C GLU A 82 11.61 -5.08 -15.66
N HIS A 83 11.67 -6.31 -15.16
CA HIS A 83 11.98 -7.49 -15.97
C HIS A 83 10.88 -7.72 -17.03
N ALA A 84 9.62 -7.72 -16.61
CA ALA A 84 8.50 -7.95 -17.52
C ALA A 84 8.37 -6.87 -18.60
N LEU A 85 8.64 -5.60 -18.28
CA LEU A 85 8.69 -4.52 -19.28
C LEU A 85 9.79 -4.73 -20.30
N ARG A 86 11.00 -5.09 -19.87
CA ARG A 86 12.11 -5.43 -20.80
C ARG A 86 11.77 -6.62 -21.70
N CYS A 87 11.07 -7.63 -21.17
CA CYS A 87 10.60 -8.76 -21.98
C CYS A 87 9.53 -8.31 -22.98
N TYR A 88 8.65 -7.39 -22.59
CA TYR A 88 7.67 -6.80 -23.49
C TYR A 88 8.33 -5.99 -24.61
N GLU A 89 9.31 -5.15 -24.30
CA GLU A 89 10.07 -4.37 -25.30
C GLU A 89 10.85 -5.26 -26.27
N ARG A 90 11.31 -6.43 -25.82
CA ARG A 90 12.00 -7.42 -26.66
C ARG A 90 11.05 -8.32 -27.45
N GLY A 91 9.73 -8.18 -27.25
CA GLY A 91 8.73 -9.03 -27.89
C GLY A 91 8.62 -10.45 -27.31
N GLU A 92 9.22 -10.71 -26.15
CA GLU A 92 9.14 -12.00 -25.44
C GLU A 92 7.81 -12.14 -24.65
N LEU A 93 7.20 -11.01 -24.33
CA LEU A 93 5.90 -10.93 -23.69
C LEU A 93 4.92 -10.23 -24.60
N ASP A 94 3.88 -10.93 -25.00
CA ASP A 94 2.79 -10.37 -25.81
C ASP A 94 1.63 -9.97 -24.90
N LEU A 95 1.28 -8.67 -24.94
CA LEU A 95 0.15 -8.10 -24.23
C LEU A 95 -0.96 -7.80 -25.25
N ASN A 96 -1.88 -8.75 -25.43
CA ASN A 96 -2.98 -8.62 -26.38
C ASN A 96 -4.22 -8.01 -25.72
N PRO A 97 -4.42 -6.67 -25.80
CA PRO A 97 -5.62 -6.04 -25.28
C PRO A 97 -6.86 -6.44 -26.11
N ARG A 98 -7.97 -6.68 -25.41
CA ARG A 98 -9.24 -7.06 -26.00
C ARG A 98 -10.33 -6.05 -25.66
N PRO A 99 -11.35 -5.87 -26.50
CA PRO A 99 -12.48 -5.01 -26.17
C PRO A 99 -13.17 -5.48 -24.87
N ASN A 100 -13.41 -4.54 -23.97
CA ASN A 100 -14.15 -4.85 -22.74
C ASN A 100 -15.64 -4.53 -22.96
N PRO A 101 -16.55 -5.53 -22.89
CA PRO A 101 -17.97 -5.32 -23.13
C PRO A 101 -18.65 -4.42 -22.09
N TYR A 102 -18.01 -4.21 -20.92
CA TYR A 102 -18.58 -3.45 -19.82
C TYR A 102 -17.98 -2.07 -19.64
N ARG A 103 -16.93 -1.73 -20.40
CA ARG A 103 -16.17 -0.47 -20.25
C ARG A 103 -15.64 -0.01 -21.60
N MET A 104 -15.38 1.30 -21.71
CA MET A 104 -14.78 1.89 -22.91
C MET A 104 -13.30 1.53 -23.11
N ARG A 105 -12.60 1.16 -22.03
CA ARG A 105 -11.20 0.74 -22.10
C ARG A 105 -11.08 -0.72 -22.47
N MET A 106 -9.98 -1.07 -23.10
CA MET A 106 -9.59 -2.45 -23.38
C MET A 106 -9.34 -3.24 -22.09
N THR A 107 -9.18 -4.53 -22.16
CA THR A 107 -8.85 -5.43 -21.04
C THR A 107 -7.78 -6.44 -21.44
N LEU A 108 -6.96 -6.85 -20.47
CA LEU A 108 -5.97 -7.91 -20.61
C LEU A 108 -6.45 -9.27 -20.05
N PHE A 109 -7.69 -9.35 -19.58
CA PHE A 109 -8.25 -10.63 -19.15
C PHE A 109 -8.46 -11.57 -20.34
N PRO A 110 -8.04 -12.84 -20.23
CA PRO A 110 -8.04 -13.77 -21.36
C PRO A 110 -9.44 -14.17 -21.81
N THR A 111 -10.43 -14.20 -20.92
CA THR A 111 -11.81 -14.60 -21.19
C THR A 111 -12.81 -13.65 -20.55
N HIS A 112 -14.02 -13.57 -21.12
CA HIS A 112 -15.09 -12.77 -20.53
C HIS A 112 -15.48 -13.24 -19.11
N ASP A 113 -15.37 -14.54 -18.84
CA ASP A 113 -15.69 -15.12 -17.53
C ASP A 113 -14.68 -14.74 -16.44
N SER A 114 -13.46 -14.34 -16.83
CA SER A 114 -12.44 -13.85 -15.89
C SER A 114 -12.58 -12.36 -15.58
N LEU A 115 -13.47 -11.63 -16.27
CA LEU A 115 -13.76 -10.24 -15.96
C LEU A 115 -14.52 -10.15 -14.64
N PRO A 116 -14.13 -9.23 -13.75
CA PRO A 116 -14.87 -9.00 -12.51
C PRO A 116 -16.28 -8.49 -12.86
N VAL A 117 -17.26 -9.37 -12.79
CA VAL A 117 -18.66 -9.04 -13.05
C VAL A 117 -19.13 -8.06 -11.99
N GLN A 118 -19.56 -6.87 -12.42
CA GLN A 118 -20.21 -5.92 -11.54
C GLN A 118 -21.67 -6.35 -11.30
N THR A 119 -21.89 -7.41 -10.55
CA THR A 119 -23.23 -7.73 -10.10
C THR A 119 -23.68 -6.70 -9.08
N ARG A 120 -24.43 -5.71 -9.52
CA ARG A 120 -25.26 -4.88 -8.65
C ARG A 120 -26.44 -5.70 -8.17
N SER A 121 -26.23 -6.68 -7.28
CA SER A 121 -27.34 -7.29 -6.58
C SER A 121 -27.86 -6.28 -5.55
N LYS A 122 -28.99 -5.65 -5.87
CA LYS A 122 -29.78 -4.89 -4.90
C LYS A 122 -30.18 -5.88 -3.79
N GLY A 123 -29.52 -5.79 -2.62
CA GLY A 123 -29.97 -6.53 -1.43
C GLY A 123 -28.96 -7.47 -0.77
N SER A 124 -27.85 -7.83 -1.37
CA SER A 124 -26.84 -8.64 -0.69
C SER A 124 -25.99 -7.78 0.24
N LYS A 125 -25.97 -8.11 1.55
CA LYS A 125 -25.07 -7.50 2.54
C LYS A 125 -23.60 -7.89 2.32
N GLN A 126 -23.33 -8.94 1.56
CA GLN A 126 -21.99 -9.31 1.12
C GLN A 126 -21.63 -8.43 -0.07
N LYS A 127 -20.70 -7.49 0.15
CA LYS A 127 -20.11 -6.71 -0.92
C LYS A 127 -19.33 -7.67 -1.81
N PRO A 128 -19.65 -7.83 -3.11
CA PRO A 128 -18.83 -8.64 -3.99
C PRO A 128 -17.40 -8.05 -3.93
N GLU A 129 -16.41 -8.91 -3.78
CA GLU A 129 -15.00 -8.54 -3.77
C GLU A 129 -14.63 -8.11 -5.21
N VAL A 130 -14.96 -6.87 -5.52
CA VAL A 130 -14.74 -6.33 -6.87
C VAL A 130 -13.26 -5.98 -6.97
N LEU A 131 -12.54 -6.65 -7.83
CA LEU A 131 -11.09 -6.55 -8.02
C LEU A 131 -10.59 -5.09 -8.13
N TRP A 132 -11.35 -4.20 -8.78
CA TRP A 132 -11.00 -2.78 -8.92
C TRP A 132 -11.02 -1.97 -7.61
N ARG A 133 -11.61 -2.50 -6.51
CA ARG A 133 -11.61 -1.86 -5.18
C ARG A 133 -10.38 -2.20 -4.36
N VAL A 134 -9.67 -3.25 -4.73
CA VAL A 134 -8.42 -3.63 -4.05
C VAL A 134 -7.36 -2.57 -4.32
N ILE A 135 -6.81 -2.02 -3.25
CA ILE A 135 -5.76 -1.01 -3.31
C ILE A 135 -4.46 -1.68 -2.89
N THR A 136 -3.51 -1.72 -3.82
CA THR A 136 -2.15 -2.19 -3.55
C THR A 136 -1.24 -0.97 -3.41
N THR A 137 -0.42 -0.97 -2.36
CA THR A 137 0.49 0.14 -2.07
C THR A 137 1.91 -0.40 -1.90
N TRP A 138 2.84 0.09 -2.71
CA TRP A 138 4.25 -0.21 -2.59
C TRP A 138 5.05 1.03 -2.22
N ARG A 139 6.03 0.85 -1.32
CA ARG A 139 6.97 1.90 -0.92
C ARG A 139 8.31 1.67 -1.63
N GLY A 140 9.08 2.74 -1.82
CA GLY A 140 10.37 2.67 -2.52
C GLY A 140 10.23 2.41 -4.03
N PHE A 141 9.07 2.70 -4.62
CA PHE A 141 8.79 2.47 -6.03
C PHE A 141 9.28 3.65 -6.89
N PRO A 142 10.11 3.43 -7.93
CA PRO A 142 10.69 4.51 -8.73
C PRO A 142 9.62 5.32 -9.46
N PRO A 143 9.74 6.66 -9.50
CA PRO A 143 8.79 7.50 -10.22
C PRO A 143 8.83 7.27 -11.73
N ASP A 144 10.00 6.91 -12.28
CA ASP A 144 10.17 6.65 -13.71
C ASP A 144 9.40 5.42 -14.14
N LEU A 145 9.50 4.32 -13.40
CA LEU A 145 8.72 3.11 -13.64
C LEU A 145 7.20 3.38 -13.54
N LYS A 146 6.78 4.26 -12.62
CA LYS A 146 5.37 4.67 -12.53
C LYS A 146 4.91 5.38 -13.80
N ARG A 147 5.74 6.29 -14.33
CA ARG A 147 5.43 7.02 -15.57
C ARG A 147 5.35 6.08 -16.77
N GLU A 148 6.29 5.16 -16.87
CA GLU A 148 6.36 4.16 -17.94
C GLU A 148 5.12 3.24 -17.92
N LEU A 149 4.77 2.67 -16.77
CA LEU A 149 3.55 1.87 -16.63
C LEU A 149 2.27 2.65 -16.93
N SER A 150 2.24 3.94 -16.56
CA SER A 150 1.08 4.79 -16.84
C SER A 150 0.99 5.15 -18.33
N ALA A 151 2.11 5.42 -18.98
CA ALA A 151 2.20 5.69 -20.42
C ALA A 151 1.76 4.48 -21.23
N LEU A 152 2.28 3.28 -20.90
CA LEU A 152 1.91 2.04 -21.57
C LEU A 152 0.42 1.69 -21.39
N ALA A 153 -0.18 2.02 -20.25
CA ALA A 153 -1.60 1.77 -19.98
C ALA A 153 -2.54 2.85 -20.55
N SER A 154 -2.01 3.98 -21.01
CA SER A 154 -2.79 5.11 -21.51
C SER A 154 -3.49 4.82 -22.84
N ASP A 155 -4.29 5.77 -23.33
CA ASP A 155 -5.03 5.67 -24.58
C ASP A 155 -4.08 5.64 -25.78
N ASP A 156 -2.91 6.27 -25.68
CA ASP A 156 -1.83 6.23 -26.70
C ASP A 156 -1.06 4.89 -26.70
N GLY A 157 -1.18 4.10 -25.63
CA GLY A 157 -0.58 2.77 -25.51
C GLY A 157 -1.60 1.65 -25.71
N LEU A 158 -1.74 0.80 -24.69
CA LEU A 158 -2.63 -0.38 -24.74
C LEU A 158 -4.11 -0.04 -24.42
N ASN A 159 -4.39 1.17 -23.95
CA ASN A 159 -5.70 1.62 -23.51
C ASN A 159 -6.36 0.68 -22.47
N VAL A 160 -5.58 0.23 -21.47
CA VAL A 160 -6.04 -0.69 -20.42
C VAL A 160 -5.96 -0.04 -19.04
N PRO A 161 -6.74 -0.50 -18.04
CA PRO A 161 -6.55 -0.08 -16.67
C PRO A 161 -5.14 -0.44 -16.16
N VAL A 162 -4.44 0.51 -15.54
CA VAL A 162 -3.06 0.31 -15.04
C VAL A 162 -2.96 -0.92 -14.10
N GLY A 163 -3.99 -1.17 -13.27
CA GLY A 163 -4.00 -2.33 -12.37
C GLY A 163 -4.05 -3.67 -13.11
N GLU A 164 -4.74 -3.73 -14.26
CA GLU A 164 -4.76 -4.92 -15.12
C GLU A 164 -3.42 -5.13 -15.80
N LEU A 165 -2.79 -4.06 -16.31
CA LEU A 165 -1.44 -4.11 -16.87
C LEU A 165 -0.44 -4.64 -15.84
N ILE A 166 -0.43 -4.06 -14.64
CA ILE A 166 0.44 -4.50 -13.55
C ILE A 166 0.20 -5.97 -13.21
N SER A 167 -1.07 -6.41 -13.17
CA SER A 167 -1.40 -7.81 -12.89
C SER A 167 -0.89 -8.75 -13.99
N ALA A 168 -0.96 -8.35 -15.25
CA ALA A 168 -0.42 -9.13 -16.36
C ALA A 168 1.11 -9.24 -16.29
N LEU A 169 1.80 -8.12 -16.06
CA LEU A 169 3.25 -8.07 -15.92
C LEU A 169 3.74 -8.88 -14.69
N LEU A 170 3.08 -8.73 -13.55
CA LEU A 170 3.40 -9.51 -12.34
C LEU A 170 3.20 -11.00 -12.58
N ARG A 171 2.11 -11.40 -13.23
CA ARG A 171 1.83 -12.81 -13.54
C ARG A 171 2.93 -13.41 -14.40
N PHE A 172 3.38 -12.69 -15.42
CA PHE A 172 4.49 -13.10 -16.27
C PHE A 172 5.78 -13.23 -15.45
N GLY A 173 6.21 -12.17 -14.77
CA GLY A 173 7.49 -12.18 -14.07
C GLY A 173 7.55 -13.15 -12.89
N LEU A 174 6.42 -13.36 -12.17
CA LEU A 174 6.32 -14.41 -11.15
C LEU A 174 6.44 -15.81 -11.76
N LYS A 175 5.86 -16.05 -12.94
CA LYS A 175 6.02 -17.30 -13.67
C LYS A 175 7.47 -17.51 -14.09
N GLU A 176 8.15 -16.47 -14.60
CA GLU A 176 9.57 -16.52 -14.97
C GLU A 176 10.45 -16.81 -13.74
N HIS A 177 10.11 -16.25 -12.58
CA HIS A 177 10.78 -16.54 -11.32
C HIS A 177 10.57 -18.00 -10.88
N GLN A 178 9.36 -18.51 -10.96
CA GLN A 178 9.05 -19.93 -10.67
C GLN A 178 9.82 -20.89 -11.59
N HIS A 179 9.97 -20.53 -12.86
CA HIS A 179 10.75 -21.30 -13.83
C HIS A 179 12.27 -21.06 -13.75
N LYS A 180 12.74 -20.30 -12.75
CA LYS A 180 14.15 -19.95 -12.55
C LYS A 180 14.82 -19.18 -13.69
N ARG A 181 14.00 -18.55 -14.57
CA ARG A 181 14.49 -17.65 -15.62
C ARG A 181 14.73 -16.24 -15.11
N LEU A 182 14.01 -15.84 -14.06
CA LEU A 182 14.25 -14.63 -13.31
C LEU A 182 14.81 -14.99 -11.92
N THR A 183 16.07 -14.66 -11.67
CA THR A 183 16.72 -14.85 -10.38
C THR A 183 16.75 -13.50 -9.64
N LEU A 184 16.16 -13.45 -8.47
CA LEU A 184 16.16 -12.27 -7.59
C LEU A 184 17.23 -12.46 -6.52
N THR A 185 18.34 -11.72 -6.64
CA THR A 185 19.43 -11.78 -5.68
C THR A 185 19.41 -10.55 -4.78
N PRO A 186 19.26 -10.69 -3.45
CA PRO A 186 19.32 -9.56 -2.55
C PRO A 186 20.74 -8.97 -2.52
N VAL A 187 20.84 -7.65 -2.76
CA VAL A 187 22.09 -6.92 -2.66
C VAL A 187 22.02 -6.01 -1.43
N GLN A 188 23.05 -6.07 -0.59
CA GLN A 188 23.14 -5.16 0.56
C GLN A 188 23.21 -3.71 0.05
N LYS A 189 22.16 -2.93 0.31
CA LYS A 189 22.26 -1.47 0.20
C LYS A 189 23.19 -1.00 1.31
N ARG A 190 24.24 -0.25 0.96
CA ARG A 190 25.06 0.44 1.98
C ARG A 190 24.10 1.27 2.82
N THR A 191 23.94 0.88 4.08
CA THR A 191 23.28 1.70 5.10
C THR A 191 24.08 2.99 5.19
N ALA A 192 23.39 4.12 5.17
CA ALA A 192 24.04 5.42 5.39
C ALA A 192 24.87 5.33 6.69
N PHE A 193 26.11 5.82 6.63
CA PHE A 193 26.98 5.85 7.79
C PHE A 193 26.31 6.70 8.88
N THR A 194 26.04 6.10 10.03
CA THR A 194 25.72 6.84 11.25
C THR A 194 27.04 7.31 11.86
N LEU A 195 27.14 8.61 12.16
CA LEU A 195 28.24 9.12 12.95
C LEU A 195 28.12 8.53 14.36
N SER A 196 29.03 7.65 14.76
CA SER A 196 29.21 7.30 16.16
C SER A 196 30.07 8.42 16.80
N LEU A 197 29.53 9.05 17.82
CA LEU A 197 30.33 9.87 18.72
C LEU A 197 31.20 8.89 19.52
N GLU A 198 32.44 8.67 19.10
CA GLU A 198 33.43 8.05 19.97
C GLU A 198 33.68 9.03 21.09
N GLY A 199 33.33 8.61 22.31
CA GLY A 199 33.53 9.40 23.49
C GLY A 199 35.00 9.73 23.64
N THR A 200 35.32 11.02 23.60
CA THR A 200 36.58 11.57 24.09
C THR A 200 36.77 11.12 25.54
N LYS A 201 37.78 10.31 25.78
CA LYS A 201 38.30 10.04 27.13
C LYS A 201 38.87 11.28 27.74
#